data_39657ccb6c89141ae40fb5fbeb78f037
#
_entry.id   39657ccb6c89141ae40fb5fbeb78f037
#
_cell.length_a   1.000
_cell.length_b   1.000
_cell.length_c   1.000
_cell.angle_alpha   90.00
_cell.angle_beta   90.00
_cell.angle_gamma   90.00
#
_symmetry.space_group_name_H-M   'P 1'
#
loop_
_entity.id
_entity.type
_entity.pdbx_description
1 polymer ?
#
loop_
_entity_poly.entity_id
_entity_poly.type
_entity_poly.pdbx_seq_one_letter_code
_entity_poly.pdbx_strand_id
1 'polypeptide(L)'
;EMSFPGFDAAVNAVQAGQADAIMAGMTKTKERENVFTMSDTYYDTKVVIATTKSHKISQYDQLKGKTVGVKNGTAAQRFLESIKDKYGFSIKTFDTGDLMNNSLSAGSIDAMMDDKPVIEYAINQGQDLHIEMDGEAVGSFAFGVKKGSKYEHLVTEFNQALAKMKQDGSLDKIIKKWTASSSSAVPTTTTLAGLKAIPVKAKYIIASDSSFAPFVFQNSSNQFTGIDMDLIKAIAKDQGFEIEITTPGFDAAISAVQAGQADGIIA
;
A
#
# COMPACT_ATOMS: atom_id res chain seq x y z
N GLU A 1 -4.61 -17.63 15.99
CA GLU A 1 -5.04 -16.47 15.18
C GLU A 1 -3.88 -16.08 14.30
N MET A 2 -4.03 -16.19 12.99
CA MET A 2 -3.05 -15.62 12.07
C MET A 2 -3.25 -14.10 12.08
N SER A 3 -2.31 -13.35 12.65
CA SER A 3 -2.25 -11.91 12.53
C SER A 3 -1.66 -11.61 11.17
N PHE A 4 -2.37 -10.86 10.33
CA PHE A 4 -1.85 -10.32 9.08
C PHE A 4 -1.29 -8.94 9.38
N PRO A 5 0.00 -8.74 9.24
CA PRO A 5 0.61 -7.46 9.55
C PRO A 5 0.40 -6.46 8.45
N GLY A 6 0.16 -5.22 8.86
CA GLY A 6 -0.13 -4.12 7.97
C GLY A 6 1.10 -3.35 7.49
N PHE A 7 0.82 -2.19 6.92
CA PHE A 7 1.81 -1.29 6.34
C PHE A 7 2.96 -0.90 7.28
N ASP A 8 2.65 -0.61 8.56
CA ASP A 8 3.66 -0.19 9.55
C ASP A 8 4.75 -1.24 9.75
N ALA A 9 4.36 -2.50 9.78
CA ALA A 9 5.30 -3.60 9.94
C ALA A 9 6.19 -3.79 8.70
N ALA A 10 5.69 -3.56 7.49
CA ALA A 10 6.51 -3.57 6.28
C ALA A 10 7.57 -2.44 6.30
N VAL A 11 7.22 -1.25 6.78
CA VAL A 11 8.16 -0.13 6.98
C VAL A 11 9.26 -0.52 7.98
N ASN A 12 8.87 -1.09 9.12
CA ASN A 12 9.81 -1.50 10.16
C ASN A 12 10.77 -2.61 9.69
N ALA A 13 10.28 -3.58 8.90
CA ALA A 13 11.10 -4.65 8.36
C ALA A 13 12.26 -4.14 7.48
N VAL A 14 11.98 -3.18 6.58
CA VAL A 14 13.04 -2.60 5.74
C VAL A 14 14.02 -1.76 6.55
N GLN A 15 13.55 -1.01 7.55
CA GLN A 15 14.43 -0.26 8.45
C GLN A 15 15.34 -1.17 9.26
N ALA A 16 14.85 -2.32 9.72
CA ALA A 16 15.63 -3.31 10.45
C ALA A 16 16.58 -4.12 9.54
N GLY A 17 16.49 -3.99 8.23
CA GLY A 17 17.29 -4.78 7.28
C GLY A 17 16.79 -6.21 7.10
N GLN A 18 15.54 -6.44 7.44
CA GLN A 18 14.84 -7.72 7.35
C GLN A 18 14.17 -7.93 5.99
N ALA A 19 13.96 -6.86 5.24
CA ALA A 19 13.61 -6.88 3.84
C ALA A 19 14.51 -5.92 3.06
N ASP A 20 14.68 -6.18 1.77
CA ASP A 20 15.56 -5.42 0.89
C ASP A 20 14.92 -4.11 0.45
N ALA A 21 13.60 -4.13 0.24
CA ALA A 21 12.82 -3.00 -0.23
C ALA A 21 11.35 -3.05 0.22
N ILE A 22 10.61 -1.97 0.04
CA ILE A 22 9.16 -1.88 0.29
C ILE A 22 8.42 -1.36 -0.94
N MET A 23 7.30 -2.01 -1.27
CA MET A 23 6.30 -1.56 -2.22
C MET A 23 4.91 -1.91 -1.70
N ALA A 24 4.20 -0.94 -1.13
CA ALA A 24 2.92 -1.11 -0.44
C ALA A 24 2.10 0.18 -0.44
N GLY A 25 2.00 0.87 -1.59
CA GLY A 25 1.39 2.19 -1.65
C GLY A 25 2.08 3.19 -0.70
N MET A 26 3.40 3.09 -0.56
CA MET A 26 4.14 3.92 0.39
C MET A 26 4.23 5.37 -0.09
N THR A 27 3.53 6.28 0.59
CA THR A 27 3.59 7.72 0.30
C THR A 27 5.01 8.25 0.48
N LYS A 28 5.54 8.94 -0.53
CA LYS A 28 6.82 9.64 -0.47
C LYS A 28 6.67 10.90 0.39
N THR A 29 7.38 10.97 1.51
CA THR A 29 7.40 12.13 2.41
C THR A 29 8.84 12.46 2.80
N LYS A 30 9.08 13.74 3.13
CA LYS A 30 10.41 14.19 3.61
C LYS A 30 10.89 13.42 4.83
N GLU A 31 9.97 13.04 5.72
CA GLU A 31 10.28 12.24 6.90
C GLU A 31 10.79 10.86 6.50
N ARG A 32 10.11 10.18 5.57
CA ARG A 32 10.52 8.87 5.05
C ARG A 32 11.84 8.94 4.28
N GLU A 33 12.10 10.01 3.54
CA GLU A 33 13.36 10.23 2.83
C GLU A 33 14.57 10.39 3.76
N ASN A 34 14.37 10.61 5.07
CA ASN A 34 15.47 10.57 6.05
C ASN A 34 15.99 9.15 6.30
N VAL A 35 15.12 8.14 6.19
CA VAL A 35 15.41 6.74 6.52
C VAL A 35 15.37 5.79 5.33
N PHE A 36 14.74 6.22 4.24
CA PHE A 36 14.64 5.47 2.97
C PHE A 36 15.25 6.25 1.81
N THR A 37 15.89 5.56 0.89
CA THR A 37 16.11 6.02 -0.47
C THR A 37 14.87 5.62 -1.28
N MET A 38 14.13 6.63 -1.78
CA MET A 38 12.84 6.44 -2.42
C MET A 38 12.91 6.71 -3.92
N SER A 39 12.16 5.95 -4.69
CA SER A 39 12.04 6.09 -6.15
C SER A 39 11.31 7.37 -6.56
N ASP A 40 11.25 7.60 -7.87
CA ASP A 40 10.22 8.44 -8.46
C ASP A 40 8.84 7.85 -8.17
N THR A 41 7.84 8.73 -8.17
CA THR A 41 6.47 8.34 -7.84
C THR A 41 5.78 7.68 -9.02
N TYR A 42 4.98 6.63 -8.73
CA TYR A 42 4.25 5.87 -9.74
C TYR A 42 2.73 6.07 -9.68
N TYR A 43 2.21 6.63 -8.58
CA TYR A 43 0.78 6.88 -8.39
C TYR A 43 0.56 8.09 -7.50
N ASP A 44 -0.30 9.03 -7.93
CA ASP A 44 -0.71 10.18 -7.12
C ASP A 44 -1.99 9.85 -6.37
N THR A 45 -2.02 10.12 -5.06
CA THR A 45 -3.14 9.81 -4.19
C THR A 45 -3.56 10.99 -3.32
N LYS A 46 -4.79 10.94 -2.85
CA LYS A 46 -5.30 11.76 -1.76
C LYS A 46 -6.11 10.91 -0.81
N VAL A 47 -6.16 11.29 0.44
CA VAL A 47 -7.04 10.65 1.42
C VAL A 47 -8.46 11.18 1.30
N VAL A 48 -9.41 10.37 1.73
CA VAL A 48 -10.82 10.72 1.83
C VAL A 48 -11.37 10.27 3.17
N ILE A 49 -12.41 10.99 3.65
CA ILE A 49 -13.27 10.49 4.72
C ILE A 49 -14.37 9.65 4.07
N ALA A 50 -14.53 8.43 4.55
CA ALA A 50 -15.59 7.52 4.16
C ALA A 50 -16.45 7.10 5.37
N THR A 51 -17.74 6.90 5.11
CA THR A 51 -18.73 6.42 6.08
C THR A 51 -19.59 5.33 5.46
N THR A 52 -20.46 4.70 6.26
CA THR A 52 -21.60 3.97 5.73
C THR A 52 -22.69 4.94 5.26
N LYS A 53 -23.62 4.49 4.40
CA LYS A 53 -24.70 5.34 3.82
C LYS A 53 -25.60 6.06 4.83
N SER A 54 -25.56 5.66 6.09
CA SER A 54 -26.36 6.25 7.18
C SER A 54 -25.79 7.52 7.80
N HIS A 55 -24.53 7.86 7.50
CA HIS A 55 -23.83 8.99 8.11
C HIS A 55 -23.32 9.94 7.03
N LYS A 56 -23.63 11.22 7.15
CA LYS A 56 -23.12 12.27 6.25
C LYS A 56 -22.11 13.15 6.98
N ILE A 57 -20.89 13.21 6.49
CA ILE A 57 -19.81 14.04 7.01
C ILE A 57 -19.20 14.83 5.84
N SER A 58 -19.57 16.09 5.70
CA SER A 58 -19.08 16.96 4.62
C SER A 58 -18.04 17.99 5.07
N GLN A 59 -17.77 18.06 6.38
CA GLN A 59 -16.80 19.00 6.98
C GLN A 59 -16.18 18.37 8.23
N TYR A 60 -14.93 18.71 8.52
CA TYR A 60 -14.21 18.19 9.71
C TYR A 60 -14.90 18.52 11.04
N ASP A 61 -15.61 19.65 11.14
CA ASP A 61 -16.36 20.03 12.35
C ASP A 61 -17.44 19.00 12.73
N GLN A 62 -17.96 18.25 11.76
CA GLN A 62 -18.95 17.18 11.97
C GLN A 62 -18.34 15.89 12.55
N LEU A 63 -17.01 15.81 12.64
CA LEU A 63 -16.32 14.73 13.32
C LEU A 63 -16.29 14.90 14.85
N LYS A 64 -16.71 16.06 15.38
CA LYS A 64 -16.71 16.34 16.82
C LYS A 64 -17.42 15.23 17.61
N GLY A 65 -16.71 14.66 18.59
CA GLY A 65 -17.20 13.57 19.44
C GLY A 65 -17.28 12.21 18.76
N LYS A 66 -16.87 12.09 17.49
CA LYS A 66 -16.86 10.83 16.73
C LYS A 66 -15.53 10.10 16.84
N THR A 67 -15.53 8.82 16.47
CA THR A 67 -14.33 8.01 16.36
C THR A 67 -14.02 7.77 14.87
N VAL A 68 -12.83 8.19 14.44
CA VAL A 68 -12.34 8.01 13.08
C VAL A 68 -11.31 6.88 13.04
N GLY A 69 -11.56 5.87 12.22
CA GLY A 69 -10.62 4.77 11.98
C GLY A 69 -9.54 5.14 10.97
N VAL A 70 -8.34 4.62 11.16
CA VAL A 70 -7.22 4.79 10.24
C VAL A 70 -6.21 3.65 10.39
N LYS A 71 -5.47 3.32 9.33
CA LYS A 71 -4.40 2.31 9.41
C LYS A 71 -3.16 2.87 10.12
N ASN A 72 -2.51 2.00 10.90
CA ASN A 72 -1.27 2.30 11.62
C ASN A 72 -0.12 2.70 10.64
N GLY A 73 0.73 3.63 11.06
CA GLY A 73 1.95 4.05 10.36
C GLY A 73 1.73 4.84 9.07
N THR A 74 0.47 5.10 8.68
CA THR A 74 0.13 5.76 7.40
C THR A 74 0.27 7.28 7.46
N ALA A 75 0.33 7.91 6.29
CA ALA A 75 0.25 9.37 6.17
C ALA A 75 -1.13 9.90 6.61
N ALA A 76 -2.20 9.13 6.38
CA ALA A 76 -3.55 9.44 6.84
C ALA A 76 -3.64 9.52 8.37
N GLN A 77 -2.99 8.60 9.09
CA GLN A 77 -2.91 8.66 10.56
C GLN A 77 -2.27 9.96 11.02
N ARG A 78 -1.09 10.31 10.50
CA ARG A 78 -0.40 11.55 10.87
C ARG A 78 -1.22 12.79 10.58
N PHE A 79 -1.92 12.81 9.46
CA PHE A 79 -2.83 13.90 9.12
C PHE A 79 -3.96 14.02 10.15
N LEU A 80 -4.67 12.92 10.46
CA LEU A 80 -5.73 12.94 11.49
C LEU A 80 -5.19 13.37 12.86
N GLU A 81 -4.02 12.90 13.26
CA GLU A 81 -3.37 13.31 14.52
C GLU A 81 -3.11 14.82 14.59
N SER A 82 -2.76 15.42 13.46
CA SER A 82 -2.50 16.87 13.39
C SER A 82 -3.76 17.74 13.54
N ILE A 83 -4.94 17.19 13.26
CA ILE A 83 -6.20 17.94 13.26
C ILE A 83 -7.20 17.51 14.34
N LYS A 84 -7.01 16.35 15.00
CA LYS A 84 -7.98 15.78 15.95
C LYS A 84 -8.37 16.74 17.09
N ASP A 85 -7.41 17.44 17.66
CA ASP A 85 -7.65 18.34 18.79
C ASP A 85 -8.43 19.60 18.36
N LYS A 86 -8.16 20.08 17.14
CA LYS A 86 -8.88 21.22 16.56
C LYS A 86 -10.35 20.91 16.34
N TYR A 87 -10.67 19.69 15.90
CA TYR A 87 -12.04 19.29 15.54
C TYR A 87 -12.72 18.40 16.59
N GLY A 88 -12.00 17.99 17.64
CA GLY A 88 -12.55 17.31 18.81
C GLY A 88 -13.07 15.89 18.54
N PHE A 89 -12.36 15.10 17.73
CA PHE A 89 -12.66 13.68 17.47
C PHE A 89 -11.59 12.74 18.06
N SER A 90 -11.93 11.47 18.16
CA SER A 90 -11.01 10.41 18.58
C SER A 90 -10.52 9.60 17.38
N ILE A 91 -9.30 9.09 17.48
CA ILE A 91 -8.71 8.20 16.45
C ILE A 91 -8.67 6.79 17.01
N LYS A 92 -9.07 5.80 16.18
CA LYS A 92 -8.85 4.38 16.42
C LYS A 92 -8.00 3.82 15.29
N THR A 93 -6.85 3.23 15.63
CA THR A 93 -5.93 2.67 14.67
C THR A 93 -6.19 1.20 14.41
N PHE A 94 -5.85 0.73 13.21
CA PHE A 94 -6.02 -0.64 12.75
C PHE A 94 -4.79 -1.12 12.01
N ASP A 95 -4.48 -2.39 12.13
CA ASP A 95 -3.34 -2.99 11.42
C ASP A 95 -3.66 -3.27 9.95
N THR A 96 -4.94 -3.54 9.62
CA THR A 96 -5.38 -3.81 8.24
C THR A 96 -6.63 -3.02 7.86
N GLY A 97 -6.79 -2.78 6.54
CA GLY A 97 -7.99 -2.14 5.98
C GLY A 97 -9.26 -2.96 6.24
N ASP A 98 -9.17 -4.29 6.22
CA ASP A 98 -10.31 -5.18 6.47
C ASP A 98 -10.85 -5.05 7.90
N LEU A 99 -9.96 -4.98 8.90
CA LEU A 99 -10.36 -4.75 10.29
C LEU A 99 -11.02 -3.37 10.46
N MET A 100 -10.52 -2.36 9.77
CA MET A 100 -11.10 -1.01 9.78
C MET A 100 -12.49 -1.00 9.12
N ASN A 101 -12.65 -1.60 7.95
CA ASN A 101 -13.92 -1.73 7.24
C ASN A 101 -14.96 -2.49 8.07
N ASN A 102 -14.58 -3.60 8.68
CA ASN A 102 -15.45 -4.38 9.56
C ASN A 102 -15.89 -3.57 10.79
N SER A 103 -14.98 -2.76 11.37
CA SER A 103 -15.30 -1.91 12.52
C SER A 103 -16.26 -0.76 12.14
N LEU A 104 -16.13 -0.20 10.94
CA LEU A 104 -17.06 0.80 10.41
C LEU A 104 -18.45 0.18 10.17
N SER A 105 -18.50 -0.97 9.51
CA SER A 105 -19.75 -1.68 9.24
C SER A 105 -20.48 -2.11 10.51
N ALA A 106 -19.74 -2.45 11.57
CA ALA A 106 -20.28 -2.80 12.90
C ALA A 106 -20.66 -1.57 13.74
N GLY A 107 -20.43 -0.34 13.26
CA GLY A 107 -20.68 0.89 14.02
C GLY A 107 -19.74 1.10 15.21
N SER A 108 -18.60 0.41 15.25
CA SER A 108 -17.58 0.57 16.30
C SER A 108 -16.68 1.80 16.06
N ILE A 109 -16.72 2.36 14.87
CA ILE A 109 -16.20 3.67 14.47
C ILE A 109 -17.25 4.38 13.61
N ASP A 110 -17.25 5.70 13.62
CA ASP A 110 -18.24 6.53 12.91
C ASP A 110 -17.84 6.83 11.46
N ALA A 111 -16.56 6.92 11.23
CA ALA A 111 -15.96 7.21 9.92
C ALA A 111 -14.60 6.54 9.81
N MET A 112 -14.06 6.49 8.62
CA MET A 112 -12.66 6.09 8.39
C MET A 112 -11.97 7.02 7.41
N MET A 113 -10.65 7.11 7.48
CA MET A 113 -9.82 7.81 6.50
C MET A 113 -8.87 6.82 5.85
N ASP A 114 -8.89 6.78 4.52
CA ASP A 114 -7.95 5.99 3.71
C ASP A 114 -7.71 6.68 2.36
N ASP A 115 -6.82 6.13 1.56
CA ASP A 115 -6.55 6.59 0.20
C ASP A 115 -7.77 6.43 -0.70
N LYS A 116 -8.08 7.47 -1.47
CA LYS A 116 -9.27 7.51 -2.34
C LYS A 116 -9.41 6.27 -3.23
N PRO A 117 -8.38 5.80 -3.96
CA PRO A 117 -8.50 4.62 -4.82
C PRO A 117 -8.83 3.34 -4.05
N VAL A 118 -8.43 3.24 -2.77
CA VAL A 118 -8.78 2.10 -1.90
C VAL A 118 -10.28 2.09 -1.61
N ILE A 119 -10.82 3.24 -1.22
CA ILE A 119 -12.25 3.39 -0.94
C ILE A 119 -13.09 3.19 -2.22
N GLU A 120 -12.67 3.78 -3.34
CA GLU A 120 -13.35 3.59 -4.64
C GLU A 120 -13.35 2.12 -5.07
N TYR A 121 -12.25 1.41 -4.88
CA TYR A 121 -12.18 -0.01 -5.15
C TYR A 121 -13.16 -0.80 -4.27
N ALA A 122 -13.18 -0.55 -2.96
CA ALA A 122 -14.10 -1.20 -2.02
C ALA A 122 -15.58 -0.96 -2.38
N ILE A 123 -15.94 0.27 -2.76
CA ILE A 123 -17.29 0.61 -3.26
C ILE A 123 -17.61 -0.17 -4.54
N ASN A 124 -16.68 -0.26 -5.48
CA ASN A 124 -16.84 -1.01 -6.72
C ASN A 124 -16.99 -2.52 -6.49
N GLN A 125 -16.42 -3.05 -5.39
CA GLN A 125 -16.63 -4.44 -4.95
C GLN A 125 -17.93 -4.65 -4.15
N GLY A 126 -18.77 -3.62 -4.04
CA GLY A 126 -20.10 -3.70 -3.43
C GLY A 126 -20.10 -3.47 -1.91
N GLN A 127 -19.02 -2.96 -1.32
CA GLN A 127 -19.03 -2.55 0.08
C GLN A 127 -19.94 -1.31 0.27
N ASP A 128 -20.67 -1.28 1.38
CA ASP A 128 -21.56 -0.18 1.73
C ASP A 128 -20.79 1.01 2.29
N LEU A 129 -19.98 1.64 1.43
CA LEU A 129 -19.17 2.81 1.74
C LEU A 129 -19.60 4.01 0.91
N HIS A 130 -19.43 5.20 1.49
CA HIS A 130 -19.66 6.49 0.86
C HIS A 130 -18.44 7.38 1.08
N ILE A 131 -17.88 7.94 0.01
CA ILE A 131 -16.91 9.03 0.11
C ILE A 131 -17.70 10.30 0.43
N GLU A 132 -17.49 10.84 1.61
CA GLU A 132 -18.21 12.02 2.10
C GLU A 132 -17.44 13.29 1.83
N MET A 133 -16.11 13.24 1.90
CA MET A 133 -15.27 14.41 1.77
C MET A 133 -13.89 14.03 1.19
N ASP A 134 -13.47 14.77 0.16
CA ASP A 134 -12.09 14.74 -0.27
C ASP A 134 -11.21 15.38 0.82
N GLY A 135 -10.21 14.67 1.27
CA GLY A 135 -9.18 15.18 2.15
C GLY A 135 -8.10 15.93 1.39
N GLU A 136 -7.11 16.42 2.12
CA GLU A 136 -5.94 17.03 1.51
C GLU A 136 -5.09 15.99 0.78
N ALA A 137 -4.37 16.43 -0.25
CA ALA A 137 -3.41 15.56 -0.93
C ALA A 137 -2.29 15.17 0.03
N VAL A 138 -2.09 13.87 0.23
CA VAL A 138 -1.05 13.34 1.13
C VAL A 138 0.25 12.99 0.40
N GLY A 139 0.28 13.09 -0.91
CA GLY A 139 1.45 12.86 -1.74
C GLY A 139 1.26 11.71 -2.73
N SER A 140 2.37 11.15 -3.18
CA SER A 140 2.40 10.13 -4.23
C SER A 140 3.12 8.89 -3.76
N PHE A 141 2.74 7.72 -4.27
CA PHE A 141 3.36 6.44 -3.89
C PHE A 141 4.69 6.23 -4.60
N ALA A 142 5.64 5.65 -3.87
CA ALA A 142 6.97 5.32 -4.34
C ALA A 142 7.44 3.97 -3.77
N PHE A 143 8.38 3.35 -4.48
CA PHE A 143 9.17 2.22 -4.01
C PHE A 143 10.27 2.72 -3.08
N GLY A 144 10.67 1.93 -2.09
CA GLY A 144 11.70 2.34 -1.14
C GLY A 144 12.63 1.23 -0.72
N VAL A 145 13.89 1.59 -0.47
CA VAL A 145 14.91 0.74 0.16
C VAL A 145 15.49 1.47 1.36
N LYS A 146 16.05 0.73 2.32
CA LYS A 146 16.75 1.35 3.46
C LYS A 146 17.89 2.24 2.97
N LYS A 147 17.94 3.47 3.47
CA LYS A 147 19.00 4.44 3.13
C LYS A 147 20.37 3.94 3.56
N GLY A 148 21.36 4.06 2.69
CA GLY A 148 22.72 3.58 2.93
C GLY A 148 22.87 2.06 2.82
N SER A 149 21.84 1.32 2.37
CA SER A 149 21.96 -0.11 2.14
C SER A 149 22.61 -0.43 0.79
N LYS A 150 23.11 -1.65 0.64
CA LYS A 150 23.62 -2.16 -0.65
C LYS A 150 22.57 -2.25 -1.75
N TYR A 151 21.29 -2.05 -1.41
CA TYR A 151 20.14 -2.16 -2.30
C TYR A 151 19.70 -0.83 -2.95
N GLU A 152 20.41 0.28 -2.70
CA GLU A 152 20.06 1.59 -3.30
C GLU A 152 20.06 1.57 -4.84
N HIS A 153 20.84 0.68 -5.46
CA HIS A 153 20.83 0.49 -6.90
C HIS A 153 19.45 0.07 -7.45
N LEU A 154 18.61 -0.63 -6.64
CA LEU A 154 17.26 -1.01 -7.02
C LEU A 154 16.36 0.21 -7.29
N VAL A 155 16.58 1.32 -6.57
CA VAL A 155 15.86 2.58 -6.83
C VAL A 155 16.21 3.13 -8.20
N THR A 156 17.47 3.07 -8.60
CA THR A 156 17.92 3.50 -9.93
C THR A 156 17.30 2.63 -11.03
N GLU A 157 17.34 1.32 -10.86
CA GLU A 157 16.75 0.34 -11.80
C GLU A 157 15.22 0.52 -11.88
N PHE A 158 14.55 0.73 -10.74
CA PHE A 158 13.13 1.04 -10.68
C PHE A 158 12.79 2.29 -11.48
N ASN A 159 13.52 3.40 -11.26
CA ASN A 159 13.27 4.66 -11.94
C ASN A 159 13.50 4.58 -13.45
N GLN A 160 14.51 3.83 -13.89
CA GLN A 160 14.77 3.61 -15.32
C GLN A 160 13.62 2.88 -16.00
N ALA A 161 13.13 1.79 -15.38
CA ALA A 161 12.00 1.04 -15.90
C ALA A 161 10.70 1.87 -15.83
N LEU A 162 10.47 2.57 -14.71
CA LEU A 162 9.29 3.43 -14.54
C LEU A 162 9.23 4.53 -15.60
N ALA A 163 10.36 5.17 -15.92
CA ALA A 163 10.42 6.20 -16.97
C ALA A 163 10.01 5.63 -18.34
N LYS A 164 10.48 4.43 -18.70
CA LYS A 164 10.04 3.75 -19.93
C LYS A 164 8.55 3.46 -19.91
N MET A 165 8.04 2.97 -18.79
CA MET A 165 6.61 2.60 -18.62
C MET A 165 5.69 3.83 -18.68
N LYS A 166 6.16 4.99 -18.20
CA LYS A 166 5.44 6.27 -18.35
C LYS A 166 5.44 6.70 -19.84
N GLN A 167 6.55 6.57 -20.53
CA GLN A 167 6.70 6.98 -21.93
C GLN A 167 5.88 6.11 -22.89
N ASP A 168 5.82 4.78 -22.68
CA ASP A 168 5.12 3.84 -23.56
C ASP A 168 3.65 3.59 -23.16
N GLY A 169 3.20 4.21 -22.07
CA GLY A 169 1.84 4.09 -21.52
C GLY A 169 1.53 2.76 -20.85
N SER A 170 2.51 1.91 -20.58
CA SER A 170 2.29 0.64 -19.90
C SER A 170 1.95 0.81 -18.43
N LEU A 171 2.46 1.85 -17.76
CA LEU A 171 2.03 2.23 -16.41
C LEU A 171 0.54 2.56 -16.36
N ASP A 172 0.06 3.39 -17.28
CA ASP A 172 -1.36 3.76 -17.36
C ASP A 172 -2.27 2.56 -17.60
N LYS A 173 -1.80 1.59 -18.40
CA LYS A 173 -2.55 0.34 -18.63
C LYS A 173 -2.66 -0.50 -17.36
N ILE A 174 -1.60 -0.60 -16.56
CA ILE A 174 -1.62 -1.28 -15.26
C ILE A 174 -2.61 -0.58 -14.33
N ILE A 175 -2.51 0.75 -14.17
CA ILE A 175 -3.40 1.51 -13.29
C ILE A 175 -4.87 1.33 -13.73
N LYS A 176 -5.17 1.55 -15.00
CA LYS A 176 -6.54 1.42 -15.53
C LYS A 176 -7.12 0.02 -15.36
N LYS A 177 -6.31 -1.02 -15.48
CA LYS A 177 -6.74 -2.40 -15.24
C LYS A 177 -7.37 -2.59 -13.87
N TRP A 178 -6.85 -1.93 -12.85
CA TRP A 178 -7.24 -2.09 -11.46
C TRP A 178 -8.22 -1.03 -10.95
N THR A 179 -8.30 0.13 -11.61
CA THR A 179 -9.15 1.27 -11.20
C THR A 179 -10.41 1.46 -12.06
N ALA A 180 -10.56 0.71 -13.15
CA ALA A 180 -11.74 0.81 -13.99
C ALA A 180 -13.00 0.29 -13.29
N SER A 181 -14.06 1.09 -13.31
CA SER A 181 -15.32 0.89 -12.56
C SER A 181 -16.21 -0.29 -13.01
N SER A 182 -15.76 -1.17 -13.92
CA SER A 182 -16.68 -2.10 -14.63
C SER A 182 -16.28 -3.57 -14.60
N SER A 183 -15.47 -4.04 -13.66
CA SER A 183 -15.14 -5.47 -13.63
C SER A 183 -15.49 -6.11 -12.28
N SER A 184 -16.57 -6.89 -12.25
CA SER A 184 -16.92 -7.83 -11.18
C SER A 184 -15.98 -9.04 -11.11
N ALA A 185 -14.96 -9.11 -11.97
CA ALA A 185 -13.92 -10.14 -11.95
C ALA A 185 -12.57 -9.50 -11.61
N VAL A 186 -11.89 -10.01 -10.58
CA VAL A 186 -10.51 -9.63 -10.29
C VAL A 186 -9.67 -9.88 -11.56
N PRO A 187 -9.01 -8.85 -12.12
CA PRO A 187 -8.25 -9.05 -13.34
C PRO A 187 -7.15 -10.09 -13.14
N THR A 188 -7.04 -11.03 -14.06
CA THR A 188 -5.93 -12.00 -14.06
C THR A 188 -4.61 -11.29 -14.38
N THR A 189 -3.53 -11.74 -13.75
CA THR A 189 -2.17 -11.22 -13.99
C THR A 189 -1.89 -11.18 -15.49
N THR A 190 -1.66 -9.99 -16.03
CA THR A 190 -1.33 -9.85 -17.45
C THR A 190 0.13 -10.21 -17.64
N THR A 191 0.41 -11.29 -18.37
CA THR A 191 1.74 -11.53 -18.87
C THR A 191 2.04 -10.44 -19.90
N LEU A 192 2.95 -9.52 -19.59
CA LEU A 192 3.43 -8.52 -20.53
C LEU A 192 4.17 -9.26 -21.66
N ALA A 193 3.44 -9.50 -22.75
CA ALA A 193 4.02 -10.13 -23.95
C ALA A 193 4.97 -9.13 -24.62
N GLY A 194 6.18 -9.55 -24.92
CA GLY A 194 7.13 -8.79 -25.74
C GLY A 194 8.44 -8.41 -25.07
N LEU A 195 8.61 -8.55 -23.77
CA LEU A 195 9.92 -8.36 -23.15
C LEU A 195 10.82 -9.57 -23.40
N LYS A 196 12.02 -9.34 -23.96
CA LYS A 196 13.03 -10.40 -24.10
C LYS A 196 13.45 -10.89 -22.71
N ALA A 197 13.61 -12.20 -22.54
CA ALA A 197 14.16 -12.74 -21.30
C ALA A 197 15.59 -12.21 -21.12
N ILE A 198 15.81 -11.45 -20.06
CA ILE A 198 17.14 -11.02 -19.63
C ILE A 198 17.64 -12.06 -18.61
N PRO A 199 18.92 -12.45 -18.65
CA PRO A 199 19.46 -13.36 -17.64
C PRO A 199 19.23 -12.81 -16.23
N VAL A 200 18.68 -13.64 -15.34
CA VAL A 200 18.42 -13.27 -13.94
C VAL A 200 19.74 -12.95 -13.25
N LYS A 201 19.89 -11.75 -12.73
CA LYS A 201 21.10 -11.26 -12.06
C LYS A 201 21.08 -11.51 -10.56
N ALA A 202 19.90 -11.38 -9.93
CA ALA A 202 19.72 -11.50 -8.50
C ALA A 202 18.25 -11.79 -8.16
N LYS A 203 18.00 -12.20 -6.92
CA LYS A 203 16.66 -12.33 -6.33
C LYS A 203 16.57 -11.40 -5.12
N TYR A 204 15.46 -10.67 -5.00
CA TYR A 204 15.22 -9.72 -3.93
C TYR A 204 13.92 -10.01 -3.20
N ILE A 205 13.92 -9.77 -1.89
CA ILE A 205 12.75 -9.90 -1.02
C ILE A 205 12.09 -8.53 -0.91
N ILE A 206 10.84 -8.43 -1.37
CA ILE A 206 10.07 -7.19 -1.38
C ILE A 206 8.99 -7.23 -0.31
N ALA A 207 9.08 -6.27 0.61
CA ALA A 207 8.10 -6.03 1.66
C ALA A 207 6.79 -5.49 1.09
N SER A 208 5.64 -6.04 1.52
CA SER A 208 4.34 -5.53 1.08
C SER A 208 3.24 -5.69 2.14
N ASP A 209 2.18 -4.90 2.01
CA ASP A 209 0.92 -5.07 2.76
C ASP A 209 0.13 -6.26 2.18
N SER A 210 -0.70 -6.90 2.97
CA SER A 210 -1.55 -8.03 2.53
C SER A 210 -2.99 -7.61 2.21
N SER A 211 -3.40 -6.38 2.54
CA SER A 211 -4.81 -5.91 2.44
C SER A 211 -4.92 -4.44 2.05
N PHE A 212 -4.27 -4.05 0.96
CA PHE A 212 -4.30 -2.69 0.43
C PHE A 212 -4.75 -2.67 -1.04
N ALA A 213 -5.95 -3.20 -1.30
CA ALA A 213 -6.54 -3.19 -2.65
C ALA A 213 -6.89 -1.75 -3.10
N PRO A 214 -6.68 -1.38 -4.37
CA PRO A 214 -6.27 -2.20 -5.51
C PRO A 214 -4.74 -2.31 -5.72
N PHE A 215 -3.90 -1.85 -4.79
CA PHE A 215 -2.44 -1.82 -4.94
C PHE A 215 -1.80 -3.18 -4.66
N VAL A 216 -2.05 -3.75 -3.49
CA VAL A 216 -1.60 -5.09 -3.12
C VAL A 216 -2.62 -5.79 -2.23
N PHE A 217 -3.01 -7.00 -2.59
CA PHE A 217 -3.94 -7.84 -1.83
C PHE A 217 -3.86 -9.29 -2.31
N GLN A 218 -4.43 -10.20 -1.52
CA GLN A 218 -4.54 -11.61 -1.92
C GLN A 218 -5.85 -11.86 -2.67
N ASN A 219 -5.76 -12.54 -3.81
CA ASN A 219 -6.93 -13.02 -4.54
C ASN A 219 -7.49 -14.31 -3.92
N SER A 220 -8.60 -14.84 -4.46
CA SER A 220 -9.23 -16.09 -4.00
C SER A 220 -8.33 -17.34 -4.07
N SER A 221 -7.21 -17.26 -4.78
CA SER A 221 -6.19 -18.32 -4.88
C SER A 221 -4.98 -18.06 -3.97
N ASN A 222 -5.10 -17.13 -3.00
CA ASN A 222 -4.02 -16.69 -2.09
C ASN A 222 -2.78 -16.15 -2.81
N GLN A 223 -2.93 -15.60 -4.02
CA GLN A 223 -1.84 -14.97 -4.76
C GLN A 223 -1.86 -13.47 -4.58
N PHE A 224 -0.70 -12.87 -4.34
CA PHE A 224 -0.56 -11.42 -4.32
C PHE A 224 -0.77 -10.81 -5.70
N THR A 225 -1.67 -9.84 -5.76
CA THR A 225 -2.10 -9.18 -6.98
C THR A 225 -2.36 -7.68 -6.71
N GLY A 226 -2.57 -6.90 -7.77
CA GLY A 226 -2.81 -5.46 -7.68
C GLY A 226 -1.84 -4.63 -8.51
N ILE A 227 -1.98 -3.30 -8.43
CA ILE A 227 -1.16 -2.33 -9.17
C ILE A 227 0.32 -2.52 -8.83
N ASP A 228 0.67 -2.57 -7.54
CA ASP A 228 2.05 -2.71 -7.07
C ASP A 228 2.68 -4.02 -7.52
N MET A 229 1.89 -5.10 -7.49
CA MET A 229 2.36 -6.42 -7.91
C MET A 229 2.60 -6.50 -9.42
N ASP A 230 1.72 -5.95 -10.23
CA ASP A 230 1.90 -5.90 -11.68
C ASP A 230 3.08 -5.00 -12.05
N LEU A 231 3.23 -3.86 -11.38
CA LEU A 231 4.30 -2.91 -11.62
C LEU A 231 5.68 -3.50 -11.25
N ILE A 232 5.84 -4.02 -10.03
CA ILE A 232 7.14 -4.57 -9.60
C ILE A 232 7.55 -5.80 -10.42
N LYS A 233 6.61 -6.66 -10.82
CA LYS A 233 6.88 -7.79 -11.72
C LYS A 233 7.32 -7.33 -13.10
N ALA A 234 6.71 -6.26 -13.63
CA ALA A 234 7.11 -5.68 -14.91
C ALA A 234 8.52 -5.09 -14.85
N ILE A 235 8.84 -4.36 -13.79
CA ILE A 235 10.16 -3.78 -13.54
C ILE A 235 11.22 -4.87 -13.35
N ALA A 236 10.95 -5.87 -12.53
CA ALA A 236 11.86 -6.98 -12.31
C ALA A 236 12.21 -7.69 -13.64
N LYS A 237 11.21 -7.89 -14.50
CA LYS A 237 11.41 -8.46 -15.83
C LYS A 237 12.22 -7.56 -16.75
N ASP A 238 11.99 -6.23 -16.76
CA ASP A 238 12.74 -5.26 -17.60
C ASP A 238 14.20 -5.15 -17.15
N GLN A 239 14.45 -5.23 -15.83
CA GLN A 239 15.78 -5.06 -15.26
C GLN A 239 16.55 -6.37 -15.04
N GLY A 240 15.90 -7.53 -15.21
CA GLY A 240 16.52 -8.85 -15.14
C GLY A 240 16.82 -9.33 -13.72
N PHE A 241 15.93 -9.09 -12.76
CA PHE A 241 15.98 -9.68 -11.43
C PHE A 241 14.70 -10.45 -11.10
N GLU A 242 14.76 -11.35 -10.11
CA GLU A 242 13.61 -12.02 -9.53
C GLU A 242 13.18 -11.35 -8.25
N ILE A 243 11.90 -11.48 -7.92
CA ILE A 243 11.34 -10.98 -6.66
C ILE A 243 10.64 -12.11 -5.91
N GLU A 244 10.75 -12.05 -4.60
CA GLU A 244 9.92 -12.78 -3.66
C GLU A 244 9.12 -11.79 -2.85
N ILE A 245 7.80 -11.94 -2.86
CA ILE A 245 6.92 -11.11 -2.05
C ILE A 245 6.68 -11.86 -0.75
N THR A 246 6.90 -11.18 0.36
CA THR A 246 6.63 -11.76 1.67
C THR A 246 5.74 -10.82 2.47
N THR A 247 4.78 -11.39 3.18
CA THR A 247 3.90 -10.72 4.13
C THR A 247 3.82 -11.59 5.37
N PRO A 248 4.93 -11.75 6.10
CA PRO A 248 4.95 -12.61 7.27
C PRO A 248 4.10 -12.04 8.40
N GLY A 249 3.41 -12.90 9.17
CA GLY A 249 2.89 -12.52 10.46
C GLY A 249 4.02 -12.08 11.38
N PHE A 250 3.81 -11.02 12.17
CA PHE A 250 4.86 -10.35 12.94
C PHE A 250 5.74 -11.30 13.76
N ASP A 251 5.14 -12.22 14.51
CA ASP A 251 5.88 -13.16 15.39
C ASP A 251 6.59 -14.28 14.60
N ALA A 252 5.96 -14.79 13.54
CA ALA A 252 6.59 -15.80 12.67
C ALA A 252 7.77 -15.22 11.90
N ALA A 253 7.67 -13.97 11.53
CA ALA A 253 8.71 -13.22 10.85
C ALA A 253 9.92 -12.97 11.77
N ILE A 254 9.70 -12.51 12.99
CA ILE A 254 10.78 -12.36 13.99
C ILE A 254 11.51 -13.69 14.18
N SER A 255 10.76 -14.77 14.35
CA SER A 255 11.34 -16.10 14.57
C SER A 255 12.15 -16.60 13.37
N ALA A 256 11.69 -16.39 12.14
CA ALA A 256 12.38 -16.80 10.92
C ALA A 256 13.71 -16.04 10.72
N VAL A 257 13.75 -14.75 11.04
CA VAL A 257 15.01 -13.95 10.96
C VAL A 257 15.98 -14.32 12.07
N GLN A 258 15.50 -14.51 13.29
CA GLN A 258 16.35 -14.98 14.40
C GLN A 258 16.95 -16.36 14.12
N ALA A 259 16.26 -17.19 13.38
CA ALA A 259 16.70 -18.51 12.94
C ALA A 259 17.60 -18.50 11.67
N GLY A 260 17.82 -17.34 11.05
CA GLY A 260 18.56 -17.23 9.77
C GLY A 260 17.85 -17.88 8.57
N GLN A 261 16.54 -18.05 8.67
CA GLN A 261 15.70 -18.67 7.63
C GLN A 261 15.08 -17.68 6.66
N ALA A 262 15.18 -16.39 6.97
CA ALA A 262 14.77 -15.28 6.09
C ALA A 262 15.80 -14.16 6.18
N ASP A 263 16.11 -13.54 5.04
CA ASP A 263 17.02 -12.39 4.96
C ASP A 263 16.34 -11.10 5.47
N GLY A 264 15.03 -11.16 5.74
CA GLY A 264 14.27 -10.06 6.29
C GLY A 264 12.79 -10.38 6.56
N ILE A 265 12.19 -9.61 7.46
CA ILE A 265 10.77 -9.69 7.82
C ILE A 265 10.01 -8.57 7.16
N ILE A 266 8.77 -8.93 6.78
CA ILE A 266 7.71 -8.01 6.47
C ILE A 266 6.50 -8.40 7.29
N ALA A 267 6.08 -7.51 8.11
CA ALA A 267 4.88 -7.72 8.87
C ALA A 267 4.10 -6.41 8.99
#